data_6416d2d583cf502a8dfbb3b67d53fa3f
#
_entry.id   6416d2d583cf502a8dfbb3b67d53fa3f
#
_cell.length_a   1.000
_cell.length_b   1.000
_cell.length_c   1.000
_cell.angle_alpha   90.00
_cell.angle_beta   90.00
_cell.angle_gamma   90.00
#
_symmetry.space_group_name_H-M   'P 1'
#
loop_
_entity.id
_entity.type
_entity.pdbx_description
1 polymer ?
#
loop_
_entity_poly.entity_id
_entity_poly.type
_entity_poly.pdbx_seq_one_letter_code
_entity_poly.pdbx_strand_id
1 'polypeptide(L)'
;MYPDTFEGFAIPAAEKWNSPKRFEFKPKPFGDYDIDVKIICCGVCGSDLHTATGGWGNQNWPIVPGHEIIGTAVKVGPKVTSIKVGNRVGVGAQISACLDCPQCKEDNETYCKKQQDTYNSFYPDGTLAHGGYSSHIRAHEHFTFPVPDALESEQAAPMLCAGLTAYSPLVRNGTGPGKKVGVVGIGGIGHFGILFAKALGAEVWAISRGTSKKADALAMGADGFLATQDKDWNVPHQMTFDLLLCTASADDGFDLSAYLSLLKVHGRFISVGLPEGKGWQVRPQALLANGCLIGSAHLGSRKETLDMLQLAADKGIKSWVETISVSEKGCGEALERLHNNDVKYRFTLINYDKQFE
;
A
#
# COMPACT_ATOMS: atom_id res chain seq x y z
N MET A 1 -9.75 -32.56 -3.30
CA MET A 1 -8.28 -32.65 -3.49
C MET A 1 -7.79 -31.22 -3.55
N TYR A 2 -6.70 -30.88 -2.85
CA TYR A 2 -6.18 -29.50 -2.88
C TYR A 2 -5.63 -29.20 -4.28
N PRO A 3 -5.89 -28.02 -4.89
CA PRO A 3 -5.51 -27.77 -6.27
C PRO A 3 -3.97 -27.68 -6.44
N ASP A 4 -3.45 -28.35 -7.45
CA ASP A 4 -2.04 -28.24 -7.86
C ASP A 4 -1.78 -26.99 -8.72
N THR A 5 -2.85 -26.37 -9.22
CA THR A 5 -2.86 -25.14 -10.02
C THR A 5 -3.78 -24.12 -9.38
N PHE A 6 -3.43 -22.84 -9.48
CA PHE A 6 -4.27 -21.72 -9.07
C PHE A 6 -4.82 -21.03 -10.32
N GLU A 7 -6.00 -20.44 -10.18
CA GLU A 7 -6.64 -19.67 -11.24
C GLU A 7 -6.68 -18.19 -10.88
N GLY A 8 -6.58 -17.31 -11.86
CA GLY A 8 -6.65 -15.88 -11.65
C GLY A 8 -7.07 -15.12 -12.90
N PHE A 9 -7.08 -13.80 -12.79
CA PHE A 9 -7.34 -12.89 -13.90
C PHE A 9 -6.03 -12.17 -14.25
N ALA A 10 -5.38 -12.61 -15.34
CA ALA A 10 -4.09 -12.10 -15.78
C ALA A 10 -4.23 -10.97 -16.80
N ILE A 11 -3.38 -9.98 -16.69
CA ILE A 11 -3.14 -8.97 -17.71
C ILE A 11 -2.23 -9.60 -18.76
N PRO A 12 -2.67 -9.70 -20.03
CA PRO A 12 -1.90 -10.43 -21.06
C PRO A 12 -0.75 -9.61 -21.67
N ALA A 13 -0.86 -8.28 -21.69
CA ALA A 13 0.11 -7.34 -22.21
C ALA A 13 -0.27 -5.91 -21.84
N ALA A 14 0.66 -4.96 -21.89
CA ALA A 14 0.43 -3.57 -21.55
C ALA A 14 -0.70 -2.92 -22.36
N GLU A 15 -0.82 -3.23 -23.66
CA GLU A 15 -1.88 -2.69 -24.52
C GLU A 15 -3.28 -3.19 -24.16
N LYS A 16 -3.36 -4.21 -23.30
CA LYS A 16 -4.59 -4.83 -22.80
C LYS A 16 -4.72 -4.71 -21.27
N TRP A 17 -4.13 -3.68 -20.70
CA TRP A 17 -4.03 -3.48 -19.25
C TRP A 17 -5.38 -3.51 -18.51
N ASN A 18 -6.47 -3.06 -19.13
CA ASN A 18 -7.83 -3.05 -18.58
C ASN A 18 -8.70 -4.23 -19.07
N SER A 19 -8.09 -5.25 -19.68
CA SER A 19 -8.80 -6.41 -20.24
C SER A 19 -8.21 -7.73 -19.75
N PRO A 20 -8.18 -7.96 -18.43
CA PRO A 20 -7.64 -9.19 -17.87
C PRO A 20 -8.42 -10.41 -18.37
N LYS A 21 -7.74 -11.57 -18.40
CA LYS A 21 -8.28 -12.84 -18.85
C LYS A 21 -8.07 -13.92 -17.82
N ARG A 22 -9.02 -14.87 -17.75
CA ARG A 22 -8.87 -16.06 -16.91
C ARG A 22 -7.58 -16.79 -17.29
N PHE A 23 -6.80 -17.16 -16.29
CA PHE A 23 -5.46 -17.72 -16.46
C PHE A 23 -5.18 -18.73 -15.35
N GLU A 24 -4.65 -19.89 -15.73
CA GLU A 24 -4.18 -20.90 -14.78
C GLU A 24 -2.67 -20.83 -14.64
N PHE A 25 -2.17 -20.99 -13.41
CA PHE A 25 -0.75 -21.00 -13.13
C PHE A 25 -0.41 -21.98 -12.00
N LYS A 26 0.82 -22.49 -12.05
CA LYS A 26 1.36 -23.30 -10.96
C LYS A 26 2.07 -22.39 -9.96
N PRO A 27 1.73 -22.48 -8.66
CA PRO A 27 2.51 -21.79 -7.64
C PRO A 27 3.90 -22.43 -7.52
N LYS A 28 4.86 -21.73 -6.92
CA LYS A 28 6.16 -22.32 -6.56
C LYS A 28 6.00 -23.60 -5.75
N PRO A 29 7.00 -24.50 -5.69
CA PRO A 29 6.96 -25.67 -4.80
C PRO A 29 6.63 -25.29 -3.36
N PHE A 30 5.84 -26.14 -2.68
CA PHE A 30 5.41 -25.89 -1.31
C PHE A 30 6.56 -26.17 -0.33
N GLY A 31 7.00 -25.17 0.41
CA GLY A 31 8.08 -25.25 1.39
C GLY A 31 7.59 -25.44 2.83
N ASP A 32 8.54 -25.71 3.73
CA ASP A 32 8.28 -26.00 5.14
C ASP A 32 7.58 -24.85 5.91
N TYR A 33 7.81 -23.62 5.49
CA TYR A 33 7.26 -22.40 6.10
C TYR A 33 6.16 -21.76 5.26
N ASP A 34 5.68 -22.43 4.22
CA ASP A 34 4.67 -21.87 3.33
C ASP A 34 3.25 -22.08 3.85
N ILE A 35 2.40 -21.15 3.47
CA ILE A 35 0.97 -21.16 3.73
C ILE A 35 0.26 -20.93 2.40
N ASP A 36 -0.68 -21.80 2.08
CA ASP A 36 -1.62 -21.55 1.00
C ASP A 36 -2.87 -20.89 1.58
N VAL A 37 -3.20 -19.76 1.00
CA VAL A 37 -4.33 -18.91 1.42
C VAL A 37 -5.38 -18.92 0.32
N LYS A 38 -6.59 -19.41 0.62
CA LYS A 38 -7.77 -19.23 -0.24
C LYS A 38 -8.24 -17.78 -0.09
N ILE A 39 -8.27 -17.04 -1.18
CA ILE A 39 -8.52 -15.59 -1.16
C ILE A 39 -10.02 -15.32 -0.97
N ILE A 40 -10.34 -14.37 -0.09
CA ILE A 40 -11.69 -13.87 0.18
C ILE A 40 -11.90 -12.53 -0.52
N CYS A 41 -10.90 -11.65 -0.45
CA CYS A 41 -10.92 -10.36 -1.12
C CYS A 41 -9.50 -9.84 -1.37
N CYS A 42 -9.35 -8.90 -2.29
CA CYS A 42 -8.09 -8.26 -2.62
C CYS A 42 -8.31 -6.76 -2.92
N GLY A 43 -7.56 -5.89 -2.26
CA GLY A 43 -7.54 -4.47 -2.59
C GLY A 43 -6.90 -4.21 -3.96
N VAL A 44 -7.23 -3.08 -4.56
CA VAL A 44 -6.68 -2.61 -5.83
C VAL A 44 -5.79 -1.41 -5.59
N CYS A 45 -4.51 -1.51 -5.94
CA CYS A 45 -3.50 -0.51 -5.69
C CYS A 45 -3.09 0.24 -6.98
N GLY A 46 -2.55 1.46 -6.82
CA GLY A 46 -1.88 2.15 -7.93
C GLY A 46 -0.74 1.33 -8.54
N SER A 47 -0.04 0.52 -7.74
CA SER A 47 1.01 -0.39 -8.21
C SER A 47 0.47 -1.44 -9.19
N ASP A 48 -0.77 -1.93 -8.97
CA ASP A 48 -1.41 -2.87 -9.91
C ASP A 48 -1.62 -2.22 -11.28
N LEU A 49 -2.05 -0.95 -11.28
CA LEU A 49 -2.22 -0.16 -12.50
C LEU A 49 -0.87 0.11 -13.19
N HIS A 50 0.16 0.58 -12.45
CA HIS A 50 1.49 0.83 -13.02
C HIS A 50 2.12 -0.43 -13.59
N THR A 51 1.91 -1.59 -12.95
CA THR A 51 2.32 -2.88 -13.51
C THR A 51 1.49 -3.23 -14.75
N ALA A 52 0.16 -3.11 -14.68
CA ALA A 52 -0.72 -3.43 -15.80
C ALA A 52 -0.43 -2.60 -17.06
N THR A 53 -0.08 -1.33 -16.90
CA THR A 53 0.25 -0.41 -18.01
C THR A 53 1.72 -0.50 -18.46
N GLY A 54 2.60 -1.14 -17.66
CA GLY A 54 4.05 -1.11 -17.90
C GLY A 54 4.72 0.22 -17.52
N GLY A 55 4.03 1.09 -16.76
CA GLY A 55 4.51 2.44 -16.42
C GLY A 55 5.81 2.48 -15.62
N TRP A 56 6.12 1.42 -14.87
CA TRP A 56 7.39 1.28 -14.11
C TRP A 56 8.47 0.46 -14.84
N GLY A 57 8.30 0.18 -16.14
CA GLY A 57 9.29 -0.51 -16.95
C GLY A 57 8.86 -1.91 -17.38
N ASN A 58 9.83 -2.79 -17.60
CA ASN A 58 9.58 -4.14 -18.13
C ASN A 58 8.79 -4.99 -17.15
N GLN A 59 7.72 -5.63 -17.64
CA GLN A 59 6.85 -6.53 -16.90
C GLN A 59 6.93 -7.94 -17.47
N ASN A 60 6.59 -8.92 -16.62
CA ASN A 60 6.55 -10.33 -17.02
C ASN A 60 5.10 -10.71 -17.35
N TRP A 61 4.79 -10.74 -18.64
CA TRP A 61 3.46 -11.10 -19.13
C TRP A 61 3.30 -12.60 -19.42
N PRO A 62 2.11 -13.20 -19.23
CA PRO A 62 0.92 -12.64 -18.57
C PRO A 62 1.13 -12.56 -17.06
N ILE A 63 0.55 -11.54 -16.40
CA ILE A 63 0.69 -11.33 -14.97
C ILE A 63 -0.68 -11.23 -14.27
N VAL A 64 -0.85 -11.93 -13.16
CA VAL A 64 -1.98 -11.75 -12.23
C VAL A 64 -1.54 -10.76 -11.17
N PRO A 65 -2.10 -9.52 -11.13
CA PRO A 65 -1.75 -8.53 -10.12
C PRO A 65 -2.49 -8.76 -8.80
N GLY A 66 -2.36 -7.81 -7.86
CA GLY A 66 -3.00 -7.82 -6.55
C GLY A 66 -2.07 -8.21 -5.41
N HIS A 67 -1.91 -7.30 -4.44
CA HIS A 67 -1.02 -7.50 -3.29
C HIS A 67 -1.59 -6.94 -1.97
N GLU A 68 -2.90 -6.84 -1.91
CA GLU A 68 -3.64 -6.41 -0.72
C GLU A 68 -4.66 -7.51 -0.38
N ILE A 69 -4.17 -8.67 0.04
CA ILE A 69 -4.92 -9.93 0.04
C ILE A 69 -5.41 -10.26 1.45
N ILE A 70 -6.69 -10.57 1.57
CA ILE A 70 -7.26 -11.24 2.75
C ILE A 70 -7.84 -12.58 2.32
N GLY A 71 -7.58 -13.61 3.11
CA GLY A 71 -8.08 -14.95 2.85
C GLY A 71 -8.05 -15.85 4.07
N THR A 72 -8.33 -17.13 3.84
CA THR A 72 -8.27 -18.19 4.84
C THR A 72 -7.08 -19.10 4.56
N ALA A 73 -6.25 -19.37 5.56
CA ALA A 73 -5.19 -20.37 5.47
C ALA A 73 -5.81 -21.75 5.28
N VAL A 74 -5.53 -22.42 4.16
CA VAL A 74 -6.10 -23.73 3.80
C VAL A 74 -5.08 -24.85 3.82
N LYS A 75 -3.80 -24.51 3.79
CA LYS A 75 -2.68 -25.46 3.94
C LYS A 75 -1.53 -24.73 4.62
N VAL A 76 -0.86 -25.39 5.57
CA VAL A 76 0.31 -24.84 6.28
C VAL A 76 1.46 -25.83 6.24
N GLY A 77 2.67 -25.32 6.11
CA GLY A 77 3.89 -26.10 6.13
C GLY A 77 4.21 -26.67 7.52
N PRO A 78 5.01 -27.74 7.61
CA PRO A 78 5.27 -28.45 8.87
C PRO A 78 6.06 -27.61 9.89
N LYS A 79 6.72 -26.53 9.48
CA LYS A 79 7.47 -25.62 10.37
C LYS A 79 6.75 -24.30 10.64
N VAL A 80 5.54 -24.10 10.11
CA VAL A 80 4.70 -22.95 10.41
C VAL A 80 4.21 -23.04 11.86
N THR A 81 4.38 -21.98 12.62
CA THR A 81 4.08 -21.96 14.07
C THR A 81 3.00 -20.96 14.47
N SER A 82 2.87 -19.86 13.74
CA SER A 82 1.99 -18.72 14.11
C SER A 82 0.61 -18.79 13.47
N ILE A 83 0.40 -19.64 12.46
CA ILE A 83 -0.84 -19.71 11.69
C ILE A 83 -1.31 -21.16 11.58
N LYS A 84 -2.63 -21.36 11.70
CA LYS A 84 -3.28 -22.66 11.56
C LYS A 84 -4.25 -22.63 10.39
N VAL A 85 -4.53 -23.83 9.82
CA VAL A 85 -5.61 -23.98 8.84
C VAL A 85 -6.91 -23.45 9.43
N GLY A 86 -7.64 -22.67 8.66
CA GLY A 86 -8.87 -21.99 9.07
C GLY A 86 -8.66 -20.56 9.59
N ASN A 87 -7.42 -20.15 9.91
CA ASN A 87 -7.18 -18.76 10.33
C ASN A 87 -7.42 -17.78 9.18
N ARG A 88 -8.04 -16.63 9.50
CA ARG A 88 -8.14 -15.49 8.60
C ARG A 88 -6.82 -14.72 8.61
N VAL A 89 -6.24 -14.55 7.43
CA VAL A 89 -4.90 -13.98 7.27
C VAL A 89 -4.85 -12.99 6.12
N GLY A 90 -3.84 -12.13 6.16
CA GLY A 90 -3.52 -11.19 5.10
C GLY A 90 -2.14 -11.43 4.50
N VAL A 91 -1.96 -11.07 3.23
CA VAL A 91 -0.69 -11.04 2.52
C VAL A 91 -0.55 -9.68 1.83
N GLY A 92 0.56 -8.99 2.10
CA GLY A 92 0.83 -7.65 1.58
C GLY A 92 1.65 -7.64 0.29
N ALA A 93 2.31 -6.52 0.01
CA ALA A 93 3.05 -6.30 -1.23
C ALA A 93 4.38 -7.07 -1.31
N GLN A 94 4.93 -7.50 -0.19
CA GLN A 94 6.13 -8.32 -0.11
C GLN A 94 5.76 -9.75 0.29
N ILE A 95 6.31 -10.75 -0.43
CA ILE A 95 6.00 -12.17 -0.21
C ILE A 95 7.19 -12.99 0.27
N SER A 96 8.41 -12.48 0.13
CA SER A 96 9.63 -13.17 0.53
C SER A 96 10.77 -12.20 0.85
N ALA A 97 11.73 -12.68 1.67
CA ALA A 97 13.04 -12.09 1.94
C ALA A 97 13.99 -13.18 2.40
N CYS A 98 15.29 -12.88 2.57
CA CYS A 98 16.24 -13.89 3.04
C CYS A 98 16.13 -14.21 4.54
N LEU A 99 15.51 -13.35 5.35
CA LEU A 99 15.30 -13.44 6.80
C LEU A 99 16.59 -13.62 7.64
N ASP A 100 17.77 -13.43 7.04
CA ASP A 100 19.07 -13.64 7.71
C ASP A 100 20.04 -12.46 7.60
N CYS A 101 19.87 -11.52 6.66
CA CYS A 101 20.73 -10.35 6.54
C CYS A 101 20.47 -9.34 7.68
N PRO A 102 21.38 -8.37 7.90
CA PRO A 102 21.19 -7.36 8.94
C PRO A 102 19.86 -6.63 8.85
N GLN A 103 19.42 -6.27 7.62
CA GLN A 103 18.14 -5.60 7.42
C GLN A 103 16.97 -6.44 7.94
N CYS A 104 16.94 -7.74 7.61
CA CYS A 104 15.87 -8.62 8.09
C CYS A 104 15.90 -8.81 9.61
N LYS A 105 17.09 -8.89 10.23
CA LYS A 105 17.25 -9.06 11.67
C LYS A 105 16.87 -7.79 12.48
N GLU A 106 16.78 -6.64 11.82
CA GLU A 106 16.45 -5.35 12.41
C GLU A 106 15.05 -4.86 12.01
N ASP A 107 14.12 -5.76 11.68
CA ASP A 107 12.76 -5.44 11.21
C ASP A 107 12.76 -4.45 10.02
N ASN A 108 13.67 -4.66 9.06
CA ASN A 108 13.80 -3.90 7.82
C ASN A 108 13.83 -4.82 6.59
N GLU A 109 13.06 -5.89 6.61
CA GLU A 109 13.00 -6.90 5.55
C GLU A 109 12.57 -6.36 4.19
N THR A 110 11.89 -5.21 4.17
CA THR A 110 11.53 -4.50 2.93
C THR A 110 12.75 -3.93 2.19
N TYR A 111 13.87 -3.76 2.89
CA TYR A 111 15.16 -3.33 2.32
C TYR A 111 16.13 -4.50 2.12
N CYS A 112 15.67 -5.74 2.25
CA CYS A 112 16.48 -6.91 1.96
C CYS A 112 16.81 -6.98 0.46
N LYS A 113 18.08 -7.20 0.12
CA LYS A 113 18.51 -7.35 -1.29
C LYS A 113 17.89 -8.55 -2.02
N LYS A 114 17.31 -9.49 -1.27
CA LYS A 114 16.61 -10.69 -1.77
C LYS A 114 15.10 -10.59 -1.50
N GLN A 115 14.58 -9.38 -1.28
CA GLN A 115 13.15 -9.19 -1.16
C GLN A 115 12.45 -9.54 -2.47
N GLN A 116 11.21 -10.04 -2.39
CA GLN A 116 10.39 -10.38 -3.53
C GLN A 116 9.00 -9.78 -3.35
N ASP A 117 8.52 -9.18 -4.42
CA ASP A 117 7.16 -8.66 -4.48
C ASP A 117 6.16 -9.80 -4.67
N THR A 118 4.95 -9.59 -4.21
CA THR A 118 3.86 -10.58 -4.22
C THR A 118 3.48 -11.02 -5.64
N TYR A 119 3.74 -10.19 -6.64
CA TYR A 119 3.63 -10.53 -8.05
C TYR A 119 4.73 -9.86 -8.88
N ASN A 120 4.88 -10.27 -10.12
CA ASN A 120 5.87 -9.73 -11.07
C ASN A 120 7.34 -9.85 -10.61
N SER A 121 7.62 -10.78 -9.74
CA SER A 121 8.97 -11.16 -9.31
C SER A 121 9.19 -12.66 -9.52
N PHE A 122 10.44 -13.12 -9.49
CA PHE A 122 10.76 -14.52 -9.63
C PHE A 122 11.22 -15.11 -8.31
N TYR A 123 10.65 -16.26 -7.96
CA TYR A 123 11.19 -17.08 -6.88
C TYR A 123 12.57 -17.66 -7.26
N PRO A 124 13.37 -18.13 -6.27
CA PRO A 124 14.69 -18.70 -6.57
C PRO A 124 14.71 -19.88 -7.52
N ASP A 125 13.59 -20.60 -7.67
CA ASP A 125 13.42 -21.70 -8.60
C ASP A 125 13.02 -21.27 -10.02
N GLY A 126 12.90 -19.95 -10.26
CA GLY A 126 12.49 -19.39 -11.54
C GLY A 126 10.98 -19.27 -11.75
N THR A 127 10.15 -19.68 -10.78
CA THR A 127 8.68 -19.50 -10.86
C THR A 127 8.32 -18.03 -10.78
N LEU A 128 7.48 -17.54 -11.71
CA LEU A 128 6.92 -16.19 -11.67
C LEU A 128 5.88 -16.09 -10.55
N ALA A 129 6.00 -15.09 -9.68
CA ALA A 129 5.02 -14.79 -8.66
C ALA A 129 3.79 -14.11 -9.27
N HIS A 130 2.61 -14.60 -8.89
CA HIS A 130 1.30 -14.07 -9.27
C HIS A 130 0.55 -13.64 -8.02
N GLY A 131 -0.25 -12.55 -8.16
CA GLY A 131 -0.90 -11.87 -7.05
C GLY A 131 -2.33 -12.31 -6.76
N GLY A 132 -3.03 -11.46 -6.04
CA GLY A 132 -4.31 -11.73 -5.39
C GLY A 132 -5.56 -11.63 -6.26
N TYR A 133 -5.45 -11.28 -7.55
CA TYR A 133 -6.61 -11.42 -8.45
C TYR A 133 -6.77 -12.89 -8.88
N SER A 134 -6.56 -13.79 -7.91
CA SER A 134 -6.56 -15.24 -8.11
C SER A 134 -7.28 -15.96 -6.97
N SER A 135 -7.57 -17.24 -7.18
CA SER A 135 -8.23 -18.11 -6.20
C SER A 135 -7.44 -18.29 -4.91
N HIS A 136 -6.12 -18.44 -5.04
CA HIS A 136 -5.21 -18.74 -3.93
C HIS A 136 -3.87 -18.03 -4.12
N ILE A 137 -3.16 -17.88 -2.99
CA ILE A 137 -1.77 -17.45 -2.98
C ILE A 137 -0.95 -18.33 -2.06
N ARG A 138 0.32 -18.60 -2.42
CA ARG A 138 1.31 -19.29 -1.58
C ARG A 138 2.32 -18.32 -1.05
N ALA A 139 2.31 -18.08 0.26
CA ALA A 139 3.15 -17.10 0.92
C ALA A 139 3.95 -17.74 2.07
N HIS A 140 5.12 -17.20 2.37
CA HIS A 140 5.89 -17.59 3.54
C HIS A 140 5.23 -17.09 4.83
N GLU A 141 5.28 -17.84 5.93
CA GLU A 141 4.71 -17.48 7.24
C GLU A 141 5.05 -16.06 7.69
N HIS A 142 6.28 -15.62 7.47
CA HIS A 142 6.74 -14.28 7.86
C HIS A 142 5.94 -13.14 7.17
N PHE A 143 5.47 -13.37 5.95
CA PHE A 143 4.70 -12.42 5.13
C PHE A 143 3.21 -12.74 5.09
N THR A 144 2.76 -13.59 6.00
CA THR A 144 1.35 -13.91 6.23
C THR A 144 0.95 -13.40 7.61
N PHE A 145 -0.04 -12.51 7.67
CA PHE A 145 -0.37 -11.74 8.87
C PHE A 145 -1.74 -12.18 9.42
N PRO A 146 -1.85 -12.58 10.71
CA PRO A 146 -3.16 -12.70 11.34
C PRO A 146 -3.93 -11.37 11.27
N VAL A 147 -5.19 -11.44 10.88
CA VAL A 147 -6.06 -10.25 10.80
C VAL A 147 -7.01 -10.23 12.00
N PRO A 148 -7.02 -9.16 12.82
CA PRO A 148 -7.92 -9.03 13.96
C PRO A 148 -9.40 -9.17 13.56
N ASP A 149 -10.19 -9.91 14.34
CA ASP A 149 -11.62 -10.18 14.06
C ASP A 149 -12.47 -8.92 13.96
N ALA A 150 -12.08 -7.86 14.67
CA ALA A 150 -12.76 -6.55 14.62
C ALA A 150 -12.65 -5.81 13.29
N LEU A 151 -11.75 -6.24 12.38
CA LEU A 151 -11.60 -5.64 11.07
C LEU A 151 -12.38 -6.44 10.02
N GLU A 152 -13.25 -5.77 9.29
CA GLU A 152 -13.89 -6.33 8.10
C GLU A 152 -12.85 -6.59 7.01
N SER A 153 -12.97 -7.73 6.31
CA SER A 153 -11.96 -8.16 5.33
C SER A 153 -11.74 -7.14 4.21
N GLU A 154 -12.82 -6.58 3.67
CA GLU A 154 -12.78 -5.60 2.58
C GLU A 154 -12.09 -4.30 3.00
N GLN A 155 -12.15 -3.95 4.29
CA GLN A 155 -11.52 -2.76 4.84
C GLN A 155 -10.07 -3.02 5.24
N ALA A 156 -9.75 -4.24 5.68
CA ALA A 156 -8.40 -4.64 6.05
C ALA A 156 -7.48 -4.84 4.84
N ALA A 157 -8.01 -5.30 3.71
CA ALA A 157 -7.23 -5.60 2.51
C ALA A 157 -6.34 -4.43 2.07
N PRO A 158 -6.83 -3.20 1.82
CA PRO A 158 -5.97 -2.10 1.40
C PRO A 158 -5.01 -1.59 2.48
N MET A 159 -5.20 -1.97 3.75
CA MET A 159 -4.25 -1.65 4.81
C MET A 159 -2.90 -2.35 4.60
N LEU A 160 -2.88 -3.53 3.98
CA LEU A 160 -1.68 -4.35 3.80
C LEU A 160 -0.65 -3.80 2.80
N CYS A 161 -1.02 -2.79 2.03
CA CYS A 161 -0.10 -2.04 1.17
C CYS A 161 -0.24 -0.54 1.45
N ALA A 162 -1.34 0.09 1.01
CA ALA A 162 -1.52 1.53 1.12
C ALA A 162 -1.55 2.01 2.58
N GLY A 163 -2.18 1.24 3.48
CA GLY A 163 -2.18 1.52 4.90
C GLY A 163 -0.79 1.46 5.50
N LEU A 164 -0.05 0.36 5.25
CA LEU A 164 1.30 0.16 5.76
C LEU A 164 2.29 1.20 5.21
N THR A 165 2.17 1.53 3.93
CA THR A 165 2.98 2.58 3.27
C THR A 165 2.79 3.95 3.92
N ALA A 166 1.60 4.24 4.44
CA ALA A 166 1.35 5.46 5.20
C ALA A 166 1.78 5.34 6.67
N TYR A 167 1.50 4.21 7.31
CA TYR A 167 1.72 3.98 8.73
C TYR A 167 3.20 3.92 9.11
N SER A 168 4.00 3.13 8.39
CA SER A 168 5.43 2.93 8.68
C SER A 168 6.21 4.25 8.77
N PRO A 169 6.17 5.15 7.77
CA PRO A 169 6.87 6.42 7.90
C PRO A 169 6.33 7.32 9.01
N LEU A 170 5.04 7.25 9.36
CA LEU A 170 4.49 7.99 10.49
C LEU A 170 5.13 7.56 11.81
N VAL A 171 5.14 6.25 12.10
CA VAL A 171 5.72 5.75 13.37
C VAL A 171 7.23 5.91 13.42
N ARG A 172 7.94 5.64 12.32
CA ARG A 172 9.40 5.79 12.23
C ARG A 172 9.88 7.22 12.38
N ASN A 173 9.00 8.20 12.12
CA ASN A 173 9.31 9.63 12.29
C ASN A 173 8.66 10.23 13.55
N GLY A 174 8.22 9.39 14.49
CA GLY A 174 7.77 9.81 15.81
C GLY A 174 6.45 10.57 15.82
N THR A 175 5.52 10.24 14.90
CA THR A 175 4.16 10.80 14.90
C THR A 175 3.44 10.44 16.19
N GLY A 176 2.82 11.41 16.83
CA GLY A 176 2.11 11.22 18.10
C GLY A 176 1.62 12.53 18.69
N PRO A 177 1.17 12.51 19.97
CA PRO A 177 0.70 13.72 20.66
C PRO A 177 1.74 14.85 20.62
N GLY A 178 1.28 16.08 20.36
CA GLY A 178 2.12 17.27 20.25
C GLY A 178 2.88 17.41 18.93
N LYS A 179 2.73 16.47 17.99
CA LYS A 179 3.27 16.56 16.63
C LYS A 179 2.23 17.07 15.66
N LYS A 180 2.66 17.92 14.73
CA LYS A 180 1.85 18.40 13.62
C LYS A 180 2.31 17.76 12.32
N VAL A 181 1.42 17.03 11.67
CA VAL A 181 1.68 16.24 10.47
C VAL A 181 0.87 16.78 9.30
N GLY A 182 1.52 17.05 8.19
CA GLY A 182 0.88 17.36 6.92
C GLY A 182 0.86 16.14 6.01
N VAL A 183 -0.32 15.78 5.49
CA VAL A 183 -0.48 14.71 4.48
C VAL A 183 -0.68 15.36 3.13
N VAL A 184 0.32 15.23 2.25
CA VAL A 184 0.32 15.82 0.91
C VAL A 184 -0.22 14.82 -0.10
N GLY A 185 -1.33 15.19 -0.76
CA GLY A 185 -2.08 14.31 -1.65
C GLY A 185 -3.10 13.45 -0.90
N ILE A 186 -4.37 13.60 -1.25
CA ILE A 186 -5.49 12.86 -0.65
C ILE A 186 -6.02 11.87 -1.69
N GLY A 187 -5.34 10.76 -1.80
CA GLY A 187 -5.66 9.62 -2.65
C GLY A 187 -5.69 8.32 -1.84
N GLY A 188 -5.49 7.21 -2.53
CA GLY A 188 -5.52 5.86 -1.91
C GLY A 188 -4.55 5.66 -0.75
N ILE A 189 -3.36 6.27 -0.76
CA ILE A 189 -2.41 6.24 0.37
C ILE A 189 -2.69 7.40 1.34
N GLY A 190 -2.98 8.61 0.82
CA GLY A 190 -3.14 9.81 1.64
C GLY A 190 -4.31 9.73 2.62
N HIS A 191 -5.41 9.06 2.27
CA HIS A 191 -6.51 8.88 3.21
C HIS A 191 -6.07 8.05 4.43
N PHE A 192 -5.24 7.01 4.25
CA PHE A 192 -4.63 6.28 5.38
C PHE A 192 -3.63 7.15 6.16
N GLY A 193 -2.90 8.03 5.46
CA GLY A 193 -2.03 9.00 6.12
C GLY A 193 -2.78 9.86 7.13
N ILE A 194 -3.98 10.36 6.77
CA ILE A 194 -4.85 11.11 7.68
C ILE A 194 -5.35 10.21 8.81
N LEU A 195 -5.95 9.06 8.49
CA LEU A 195 -6.54 8.14 9.46
C LEU A 195 -5.52 7.68 10.52
N PHE A 196 -4.33 7.22 10.09
CA PHE A 196 -3.31 6.71 11.00
C PHE A 196 -2.60 7.82 11.77
N ALA A 197 -2.27 8.96 11.15
CA ALA A 197 -1.68 10.08 11.89
C ALA A 197 -2.62 10.57 13.00
N LYS A 198 -3.93 10.62 12.73
CA LYS A 198 -4.95 10.98 13.73
C LYS A 198 -5.06 9.92 14.82
N ALA A 199 -5.07 8.64 14.47
CA ALA A 199 -5.12 7.53 15.44
C ALA A 199 -3.89 7.50 16.37
N LEU A 200 -2.73 7.91 15.86
CA LEU A 200 -1.49 8.08 16.63
C LEU A 200 -1.51 9.32 17.54
N GLY A 201 -2.51 10.21 17.42
CA GLY A 201 -2.70 11.36 18.30
C GLY A 201 -2.05 12.66 17.84
N ALA A 202 -1.64 12.75 16.57
CA ALA A 202 -1.09 13.98 16.00
C ALA A 202 -2.16 15.03 15.66
N GLU A 203 -1.77 16.30 15.54
CA GLU A 203 -2.49 17.32 14.81
C GLU A 203 -2.26 17.08 13.31
N VAL A 204 -3.35 16.84 12.54
CA VAL A 204 -3.27 16.39 11.15
C VAL A 204 -3.84 17.41 10.19
N TRP A 205 -3.05 17.81 9.21
CA TRP A 205 -3.47 18.71 8.15
C TRP A 205 -3.39 18.02 6.79
N ALA A 206 -4.49 18.06 6.07
CA ALA A 206 -4.55 17.57 4.69
C ALA A 206 -4.11 18.66 3.72
N ILE A 207 -3.24 18.34 2.77
CA ILE A 207 -2.72 19.28 1.77
C ILE A 207 -3.05 18.73 0.39
N SER A 208 -3.81 19.46 -0.40
CA SER A 208 -4.27 19.04 -1.73
C SER A 208 -4.22 20.21 -2.71
N ARG A 209 -4.29 19.94 -4.01
CA ARG A 209 -4.27 20.99 -5.03
C ARG A 209 -5.44 21.96 -4.87
N GLY A 210 -6.67 21.47 -4.89
CA GLY A 210 -7.90 22.24 -4.74
C GLY A 210 -8.73 21.78 -3.55
N THR A 211 -9.91 22.35 -3.37
CA THR A 211 -10.77 22.18 -2.20
C THR A 211 -11.76 21.00 -2.31
N SER A 212 -11.85 20.30 -3.45
CA SER A 212 -12.86 19.26 -3.71
C SER A 212 -12.86 18.12 -2.69
N LYS A 213 -11.70 17.80 -2.08
CA LYS A 213 -11.52 16.75 -1.08
C LYS A 213 -11.52 17.26 0.38
N LYS A 214 -11.83 18.56 0.59
CA LYS A 214 -11.78 19.17 1.94
C LYS A 214 -12.77 18.51 2.90
N ALA A 215 -14.01 18.33 2.47
CA ALA A 215 -15.05 17.71 3.31
C ALA A 215 -14.66 16.27 3.72
N ASP A 216 -14.16 15.48 2.77
CA ASP A 216 -13.73 14.11 3.02
C ASP A 216 -12.54 14.08 4.00
N ALA A 217 -11.53 14.95 3.81
CA ALA A 217 -10.37 15.03 4.70
C ALA A 217 -10.77 15.36 6.15
N LEU A 218 -11.67 16.31 6.35
CA LEU A 218 -12.19 16.64 7.68
C LEU A 218 -12.99 15.49 8.28
N ALA A 219 -13.80 14.79 7.47
CA ALA A 219 -14.53 13.60 7.91
C ALA A 219 -13.62 12.43 8.30
N MET A 220 -12.43 12.32 7.69
CA MET A 220 -11.38 11.37 8.10
C MET A 220 -10.65 11.77 9.39
N GLY A 221 -10.92 12.96 9.93
CA GLY A 221 -10.35 13.47 11.18
C GLY A 221 -9.22 14.47 11.02
N ALA A 222 -8.97 15.03 9.83
CA ALA A 222 -8.00 16.12 9.69
C ALA A 222 -8.45 17.35 10.49
N ASP A 223 -7.52 17.98 11.20
CA ASP A 223 -7.76 19.19 12.00
C ASP A 223 -7.73 20.45 11.13
N GLY A 224 -7.11 20.37 9.94
CA GLY A 224 -7.03 21.48 9.00
C GLY A 224 -6.82 21.01 7.56
N PHE A 225 -6.93 21.98 6.64
CA PHE A 225 -6.81 21.73 5.20
C PHE A 225 -6.11 22.91 4.52
N LEU A 226 -5.17 22.61 3.61
CA LEU A 226 -4.49 23.57 2.76
C LEU A 226 -4.76 23.25 1.29
N ALA A 227 -5.18 24.24 0.51
CA ALA A 227 -5.31 24.13 -0.94
C ALA A 227 -4.13 24.84 -1.60
N THR A 228 -3.27 24.10 -2.32
CA THR A 228 -2.03 24.65 -2.90
C THR A 228 -2.27 25.56 -4.12
N GLN A 229 -3.51 25.61 -4.64
CA GLN A 229 -3.93 26.57 -5.65
C GLN A 229 -4.22 27.96 -5.07
N ASP A 230 -4.40 28.07 -3.76
CA ASP A 230 -4.62 29.37 -3.12
C ASP A 230 -3.31 30.18 -3.15
N LYS A 231 -3.46 31.49 -3.34
CA LYS A 231 -2.29 32.38 -3.31
C LYS A 231 -1.64 32.34 -1.93
N ASP A 232 -0.30 32.23 -1.91
CA ASP A 232 0.50 32.27 -0.68
C ASP A 232 0.06 31.21 0.37
N TRP A 233 -0.48 30.06 -0.07
CA TRP A 233 -1.08 29.00 0.74
C TRP A 233 -0.16 28.48 1.87
N ASN A 234 1.14 28.51 1.67
CA ASN A 234 2.16 28.05 2.63
C ASN A 234 2.58 29.12 3.64
N VAL A 235 2.42 30.43 3.29
CA VAL A 235 2.97 31.54 4.10
C VAL A 235 2.47 31.56 5.54
N PRO A 236 1.16 31.39 5.83
CA PRO A 236 0.65 31.40 7.22
C PRO A 236 1.10 30.20 8.04
N HIS A 237 1.65 29.16 7.39
CA HIS A 237 1.96 27.88 8.02
C HIS A 237 3.47 27.54 8.00
N GLN A 238 4.31 28.51 7.62
CA GLN A 238 5.74 28.32 7.62
C GLN A 238 6.28 27.89 8.99
N MET A 239 7.21 26.93 8.98
CA MET A 239 7.90 26.39 10.17
C MET A 239 6.93 25.86 11.27
N THR A 240 5.79 25.25 10.88
CA THR A 240 4.82 24.74 11.85
C THR A 240 4.67 23.21 11.86
N PHE A 241 5.11 22.51 10.82
CA PHE A 241 4.96 21.07 10.70
C PHE A 241 6.23 20.32 11.16
N ASP A 242 6.02 19.24 11.92
CA ASP A 242 7.11 18.32 12.30
C ASP A 242 7.42 17.35 11.17
N LEU A 243 6.38 16.89 10.44
CA LEU A 243 6.46 15.91 9.36
C LEU A 243 5.50 16.28 8.23
N LEU A 244 5.98 16.14 7.00
CA LEU A 244 5.15 16.07 5.81
C LEU A 244 5.26 14.68 5.21
N LEU A 245 4.14 13.96 5.14
CA LEU A 245 4.01 12.70 4.43
C LEU A 245 3.47 12.96 3.03
N CYS A 246 4.33 12.86 2.02
CA CYS A 246 3.95 13.07 0.64
C CYS A 246 3.55 11.75 -0.02
N THR A 247 2.26 11.65 -0.35
CA THR A 247 1.66 10.49 -1.04
C THR A 247 1.28 10.82 -2.48
N ALA A 248 1.52 12.06 -2.91
CA ALA A 248 1.26 12.49 -4.26
C ALA A 248 2.33 11.94 -5.22
N SER A 249 1.89 11.42 -6.36
CA SER A 249 2.78 11.17 -7.51
C SER A 249 3.04 12.52 -8.17
N ALA A 250 4.01 13.26 -7.64
CA ALA A 250 4.27 14.63 -8.04
C ALA A 250 5.38 14.68 -9.09
N ASP A 251 4.99 15.11 -10.27
CA ASP A 251 5.87 15.35 -11.43
C ASP A 251 6.18 16.85 -11.61
N ASP A 252 6.36 17.27 -12.84
CA ASP A 252 6.61 18.65 -13.23
C ASP A 252 5.57 19.62 -12.64
N GLY A 253 6.05 20.70 -12.03
CA GLY A 253 5.21 21.70 -11.38
C GLY A 253 4.98 21.49 -9.88
N PHE A 254 5.55 20.45 -9.27
CA PHE A 254 5.54 20.29 -7.82
C PHE A 254 6.57 21.25 -7.18
N ASP A 255 6.10 22.33 -6.57
CA ASP A 255 6.96 23.29 -5.86
C ASP A 255 7.40 22.73 -4.50
N LEU A 256 8.38 21.83 -4.53
CA LEU A 256 8.92 21.23 -3.31
C LEU A 256 9.40 22.29 -2.30
N SER A 257 9.93 23.46 -2.76
CA SER A 257 10.41 24.51 -1.86
C SER A 257 9.28 25.08 -1.00
N ALA A 258 8.09 25.26 -1.57
CA ALA A 258 6.92 25.73 -0.82
C ALA A 258 6.53 24.73 0.28
N TYR A 259 6.55 23.42 -0.01
CA TYR A 259 6.29 22.39 1.01
C TYR A 259 7.36 22.36 2.09
N LEU A 260 8.66 22.41 1.72
CA LEU A 260 9.76 22.41 2.69
C LEU A 260 9.72 23.61 3.63
N SER A 261 9.21 24.77 3.17
CA SER A 261 9.03 25.95 4.01
C SER A 261 8.07 25.75 5.18
N LEU A 262 7.13 24.80 5.08
CA LEU A 262 6.20 24.45 6.16
C LEU A 262 6.86 23.76 7.34
N LEU A 263 8.01 23.11 7.13
CA LEU A 263 8.66 22.28 8.13
C LEU A 263 9.35 23.12 9.21
N LYS A 264 9.20 22.73 10.47
CA LYS A 264 10.00 23.21 11.59
C LYS A 264 11.48 22.95 11.35
N VAL A 265 12.34 23.58 12.15
CA VAL A 265 13.75 23.24 12.18
C VAL A 265 13.92 21.74 12.40
N HIS A 266 14.70 21.09 11.52
CA HIS A 266 14.92 19.64 11.47
C HIS A 266 13.63 18.81 11.22
N GLY A 267 12.55 19.43 10.74
CA GLY A 267 11.36 18.73 10.27
C GLY A 267 11.67 17.82 9.08
N ARG A 268 10.78 16.90 8.78
CA ARG A 268 11.01 15.85 7.78
C ARG A 268 9.96 15.86 6.68
N PHE A 269 10.42 15.74 5.45
CA PHE A 269 9.59 15.48 4.28
C PHE A 269 9.84 14.05 3.82
N ILE A 270 8.84 13.18 3.94
CA ILE A 270 8.93 11.76 3.57
C ILE A 270 8.00 11.50 2.40
N SER A 271 8.57 11.12 1.24
CA SER A 271 7.82 10.78 0.05
C SER A 271 7.61 9.28 -0.06
N VAL A 272 6.37 8.88 -0.31
CA VAL A 272 5.96 7.50 -0.64
C VAL A 272 5.23 7.42 -1.98
N GLY A 273 5.03 8.55 -2.64
CA GLY A 273 4.56 8.61 -4.02
C GLY A 273 5.68 8.23 -4.99
N LEU A 274 5.35 7.43 -6.00
CA LEU A 274 6.29 6.93 -7.02
C LEU A 274 5.82 7.38 -8.41
N PRO A 275 6.23 8.59 -8.86
CA PRO A 275 5.89 9.09 -10.18
C PRO A 275 6.57 8.26 -11.29
N GLU A 276 5.91 8.13 -12.44
CA GLU A 276 6.49 7.50 -13.64
C GLU A 276 7.50 8.43 -14.37
N GLY A 277 7.39 9.74 -14.16
CA GLY A 277 8.23 10.76 -14.79
C GLY A 277 9.56 11.00 -14.06
N LYS A 278 10.20 12.13 -14.39
CA LYS A 278 11.53 12.49 -13.86
C LYS A 278 11.54 12.87 -12.37
N GLY A 279 10.36 13.02 -11.76
CA GLY A 279 10.22 13.48 -10.39
C GLY A 279 10.61 14.97 -10.20
N TRP A 280 10.60 15.40 -8.94
CA TRP A 280 10.90 16.78 -8.57
C TRP A 280 12.40 17.00 -8.32
N GLN A 281 12.86 18.25 -8.53
CA GLN A 281 14.23 18.65 -8.29
C GLN A 281 14.35 19.32 -6.92
N VAL A 282 15.47 19.07 -6.23
CA VAL A 282 15.80 19.70 -4.96
C VAL A 282 16.94 20.71 -5.17
N ARG A 283 16.71 21.96 -4.80
CA ARG A 283 17.77 22.95 -4.68
C ARG A 283 18.33 22.88 -3.25
N PRO A 284 19.64 22.65 -3.04
CA PRO A 284 20.21 22.56 -1.68
C PRO A 284 19.90 23.79 -0.82
N GLN A 285 19.80 24.97 -1.41
CA GLN A 285 19.46 26.21 -0.72
C GLN A 285 18.08 26.17 -0.05
N ALA A 286 17.12 25.42 -0.59
CA ALA A 286 15.79 25.28 0.02
C ALA A 286 15.82 24.55 1.37
N LEU A 287 16.90 23.81 1.67
CA LEU A 287 17.09 23.10 2.93
C LEU A 287 17.74 23.97 4.02
N LEU A 288 18.39 25.06 3.64
CA LEU A 288 19.18 25.88 4.58
C LEU A 288 18.32 26.63 5.59
N ALA A 289 17.10 27.02 5.20
CA ALA A 289 16.24 27.88 6.03
C ALA A 289 15.84 27.23 7.36
N ASN A 290 15.66 25.91 7.37
CA ASN A 290 15.19 25.15 8.53
C ASN A 290 15.97 23.84 8.77
N GLY A 291 16.99 23.54 7.98
CA GLY A 291 17.77 22.29 8.13
C GLY A 291 16.92 21.03 8.01
N CYS A 292 15.83 21.08 7.24
CA CYS A 292 14.90 19.95 7.11
C CYS A 292 15.56 18.77 6.39
N LEU A 293 14.97 17.58 6.61
CA LEU A 293 15.41 16.33 6.02
C LEU A 293 14.40 15.85 4.98
N ILE A 294 14.91 15.36 3.85
CA ILE A 294 14.11 14.71 2.81
C ILE A 294 14.47 13.22 2.81
N GLY A 295 13.44 12.38 2.80
CA GLY A 295 13.61 10.95 2.76
C GLY A 295 12.44 10.26 2.05
N SER A 296 12.51 8.94 2.03
CA SER A 296 11.46 8.07 1.50
C SER A 296 11.27 6.88 2.42
N ALA A 297 10.18 6.13 2.23
CA ALA A 297 9.93 4.86 2.89
C ALA A 297 9.41 3.85 1.85
N HIS A 298 9.71 2.59 2.10
CA HIS A 298 9.26 1.46 1.28
C HIS A 298 8.50 0.48 2.14
N LEU A 299 7.15 0.50 2.04
CA LEU A 299 6.27 -0.35 2.83
C LEU A 299 6.54 -0.23 4.36
N GLY A 300 6.52 -1.35 5.06
CA GLY A 300 6.86 -1.50 6.45
C GLY A 300 7.17 -2.95 6.79
N SER A 301 7.74 -3.19 7.97
CA SER A 301 8.11 -4.52 8.44
C SER A 301 6.89 -5.35 8.85
N ARG A 302 7.12 -6.68 9.07
CA ARG A 302 6.12 -7.56 9.71
C ARG A 302 5.60 -6.98 11.01
N LYS A 303 6.51 -6.48 11.86
CA LYS A 303 6.14 -5.88 13.14
C LYS A 303 5.20 -4.69 12.94
N GLU A 304 5.57 -3.78 12.06
CA GLU A 304 4.75 -2.59 11.76
C GLU A 304 3.40 -2.97 11.14
N THR A 305 3.33 -4.02 10.34
CA THR A 305 2.06 -4.53 9.80
C THR A 305 1.12 -5.01 10.90
N LEU A 306 1.64 -5.80 11.84
CA LEU A 306 0.85 -6.31 12.96
C LEU A 306 0.41 -5.18 13.90
N ASP A 307 1.32 -4.26 14.24
CA ASP A 307 1.03 -3.09 15.08
C ASP A 307 -0.03 -2.19 14.41
N MET A 308 0.04 -1.98 13.11
CA MET A 308 -0.93 -1.21 12.32
C MET A 308 -2.32 -1.85 12.34
N LEU A 309 -2.40 -3.16 12.06
CA LEU A 309 -3.68 -3.88 12.08
C LEU A 309 -4.30 -3.87 13.47
N GLN A 310 -3.50 -4.04 14.51
CA GLN A 310 -3.98 -3.96 15.90
C GLN A 310 -4.46 -2.55 16.25
N LEU A 311 -3.70 -1.51 15.88
CA LEU A 311 -4.13 -0.11 16.07
C LEU A 311 -5.45 0.17 15.35
N ALA A 312 -5.59 -0.33 14.12
CA ALA A 312 -6.80 -0.16 13.34
C ALA A 312 -8.02 -0.83 14.02
N ALA A 313 -7.83 -2.04 14.56
CA ALA A 313 -8.85 -2.75 15.31
C ALA A 313 -9.23 -2.01 16.60
N ASP A 314 -8.24 -1.60 17.40
CA ASP A 314 -8.44 -0.94 18.70
C ASP A 314 -9.11 0.43 18.58
N LYS A 315 -8.83 1.16 17.50
CA LYS A 315 -9.36 2.50 17.24
C LYS A 315 -10.58 2.50 16.32
N GLY A 316 -11.00 1.33 15.80
CA GLY A 316 -12.11 1.23 14.87
C GLY A 316 -11.87 1.97 13.56
N ILE A 317 -10.62 1.97 13.06
CA ILE A 317 -10.28 2.64 11.80
C ILE A 317 -10.93 1.91 10.65
N LYS A 318 -11.65 2.65 9.82
CA LYS A 318 -12.30 2.12 8.62
C LYS A 318 -11.68 2.72 7.37
N SER A 319 -11.21 1.85 6.49
CA SER A 319 -10.79 2.25 5.15
C SER A 319 -12.01 2.72 4.35
N TRP A 320 -11.85 3.76 3.53
CA TRP A 320 -12.89 4.18 2.61
C TRP A 320 -12.78 3.37 1.32
N VAL A 321 -13.60 2.34 1.19
CA VAL A 321 -13.56 1.37 0.10
C VAL A 321 -14.88 1.33 -0.67
N GLU A 322 -14.75 1.18 -1.98
CA GLU A 322 -15.79 0.74 -2.90
C GLU A 322 -15.52 -0.72 -3.25
N THR A 323 -16.54 -1.56 -3.31
CA THR A 323 -16.38 -2.99 -3.62
C THR A 323 -16.78 -3.30 -5.05
N ILE A 324 -16.02 -4.16 -5.72
CA ILE A 324 -16.29 -4.65 -7.07
C ILE A 324 -16.18 -6.18 -7.04
N SER A 325 -17.11 -6.90 -7.71
CA SER A 325 -17.00 -8.36 -7.81
C SER A 325 -15.81 -8.75 -8.68
N VAL A 326 -14.95 -9.64 -8.18
CA VAL A 326 -13.82 -10.17 -8.95
C VAL A 326 -14.33 -10.92 -10.17
N SER A 327 -13.82 -10.58 -11.34
CA SER A 327 -14.10 -11.20 -12.65
C SER A 327 -13.21 -10.54 -13.70
N GLU A 328 -13.16 -11.06 -14.94
CA GLU A 328 -12.49 -10.36 -16.04
C GLU A 328 -12.98 -8.91 -16.16
N LYS A 329 -14.30 -8.72 -16.14
CA LYS A 329 -14.92 -7.38 -16.23
C LYS A 329 -14.62 -6.53 -14.99
N GLY A 330 -14.80 -7.08 -13.80
CA GLY A 330 -14.63 -6.31 -12.54
C GLY A 330 -13.19 -5.88 -12.30
N CYS A 331 -12.21 -6.74 -12.58
CA CYS A 331 -10.79 -6.38 -12.50
C CYS A 331 -10.44 -5.29 -13.52
N GLY A 332 -10.95 -5.39 -14.75
CA GLY A 332 -10.76 -4.35 -15.77
C GLY A 332 -11.40 -3.02 -15.38
N GLU A 333 -12.64 -3.03 -14.89
CA GLU A 333 -13.36 -1.86 -14.39
C GLU A 333 -12.61 -1.16 -13.26
N ALA A 334 -12.10 -1.93 -12.29
CA ALA A 334 -11.36 -1.37 -11.16
C ALA A 334 -10.08 -0.65 -11.63
N LEU A 335 -9.32 -1.25 -12.55
CA LEU A 335 -8.11 -0.65 -13.12
C LEU A 335 -8.44 0.61 -13.93
N GLU A 336 -9.49 0.57 -14.75
CA GLU A 336 -9.90 1.71 -15.59
C GLU A 336 -10.39 2.89 -14.76
N ARG A 337 -11.24 2.66 -13.77
CA ARG A 337 -11.69 3.70 -12.84
C ARG A 337 -10.53 4.26 -12.02
N LEU A 338 -9.58 3.42 -11.59
CA LEU A 338 -8.38 3.86 -10.90
C LEU A 338 -7.50 4.76 -11.79
N HIS A 339 -7.32 4.38 -13.06
CA HIS A 339 -6.59 5.18 -14.05
C HIS A 339 -7.22 6.58 -14.23
N ASN A 340 -8.54 6.64 -14.24
CA ASN A 340 -9.30 7.88 -14.37
C ASN A 340 -9.44 8.68 -13.06
N ASN A 341 -8.81 8.22 -11.95
CA ASN A 341 -8.98 8.78 -10.60
C ASN A 341 -10.45 8.81 -10.12
N ASP A 342 -11.28 7.88 -10.59
CA ASP A 342 -12.69 7.72 -10.25
C ASP A 342 -12.85 6.68 -9.12
N VAL A 343 -12.38 7.03 -7.92
CA VAL A 343 -12.49 6.20 -6.72
C VAL A 343 -12.43 7.02 -5.44
N LYS A 344 -13.23 6.66 -4.43
CA LYS A 344 -13.21 7.25 -3.08
C LYS A 344 -13.05 6.15 -2.01
N TYR A 345 -11.87 5.77 -1.59
CA TYR A 345 -10.52 6.14 -2.04
C TYR A 345 -9.77 4.89 -2.49
N ARG A 346 -10.36 3.69 -2.21
CA ARG A 346 -9.80 2.38 -2.56
C ARG A 346 -10.87 1.51 -3.18
N PHE A 347 -10.47 0.59 -4.05
CA PHE A 347 -11.29 -0.56 -4.42
C PHE A 347 -10.87 -1.80 -3.65
N THR A 348 -11.85 -2.66 -3.36
CA THR A 348 -11.62 -4.03 -2.91
C THR A 348 -12.44 -4.99 -3.79
N LEU A 349 -11.76 -5.93 -4.42
CA LEU A 349 -12.38 -7.02 -5.16
C LEU A 349 -12.95 -8.05 -4.18
N ILE A 350 -14.21 -8.44 -4.38
CA ILE A 350 -14.97 -9.35 -3.50
C ILE A 350 -15.65 -10.48 -4.31
N ASN A 351 -16.40 -11.34 -3.63
CA ASN A 351 -17.17 -12.45 -4.25
C ASN A 351 -16.28 -13.50 -4.95
N TYR A 352 -15.12 -13.80 -4.36
CA TYR A 352 -14.16 -14.78 -4.86
C TYR A 352 -14.76 -16.19 -4.94
N ASP A 353 -15.59 -16.55 -3.97
CA ASP A 353 -16.33 -17.83 -3.90
C ASP A 353 -17.26 -18.06 -5.08
N LYS A 354 -17.72 -17.00 -5.76
CA LYS A 354 -18.57 -17.08 -6.94
C LYS A 354 -17.79 -17.25 -8.26
N GLN A 355 -16.48 -17.02 -8.22
CA GLN A 355 -15.61 -17.04 -9.40
C GLN A 355 -14.64 -18.22 -9.40
N PHE A 356 -14.23 -18.64 -8.22
CA PHE A 356 -13.23 -19.68 -8.01
C PHE A 356 -13.83 -20.73 -7.05
N GLU A 357 -14.16 -21.89 -7.58
CA GLU A 357 -14.69 -23.03 -6.81
C GLU A 357 -13.61 -23.75 -5.98
#